data_feeea170f5c386255efece8d84ef3b0e
#
_entry.id   feeea170f5c386255efece8d84ef3b0e
#
_cell.length_a   1.000
_cell.length_b   1.000
_cell.length_c   1.000
_cell.angle_alpha   90.00
_cell.angle_beta   90.00
_cell.angle_gamma   90.00
#
_symmetry.space_group_name_H-M   'P 1'
#
loop_
_entity.id
_entity.type
_entity.pdbx_description
1 polymer ?
#
loop_
_entity_poly.entity_id
_entity_poly.type
_entity_poly.pdbx_seq_one_letter_code
_entity_poly.pdbx_strand_id
1 'polypeptide(L)'
;MQLLNLELPDPQTVLTGLSAVAAMHHLGPEPVEFELPGLECQAVLDPFNRRLKVFELSASDLGASLPLTPEPVEELVIGKVTAYALPGECRAWEEMGFRQEAVIRGFYPESVDAHLWAAYPNPDRLSCHKEGVHQAGVVIAESKPVLASHELLPGYECRVAEPTDAGEIASLMSLIFPVYPSPIDESVIEEQIRTLANHFRLVVDPTGDTVAVASAEIDHQRSSAEMTDCATRPDCRGRGLMVHLLAELEADLARLFGLTDLYTIARADEIAMNCVFSKLGYDFTGRLVNNCRMPNGWESMNVWCKSSLA
;
A
#
# COMPACT_ATOMS: atom_id res chain seq x y z
N MET A 1 -19.58 18.09 -34.82
CA MET A 1 -18.59 17.23 -34.15
C MET A 1 -17.23 17.89 -34.41
N GLN A 2 -16.86 18.88 -33.57
CA GLN A 2 -15.57 19.55 -33.63
C GLN A 2 -14.62 18.73 -32.77
N LEU A 3 -13.60 18.14 -33.41
CA LEU A 3 -12.42 17.63 -32.74
C LEU A 3 -11.71 18.84 -32.09
N LEU A 4 -11.82 18.96 -30.78
CA LEU A 4 -10.93 19.83 -30.02
C LEU A 4 -9.52 19.21 -30.15
N ASN A 5 -8.66 19.95 -30.88
CA ASN A 5 -7.21 19.74 -30.76
C ASN A 5 -6.82 20.12 -29.33
N LEU A 6 -6.76 19.12 -28.45
CA LEU A 6 -6.05 19.24 -27.18
C LEU A 6 -4.56 19.29 -27.54
N GLU A 7 -3.99 20.46 -27.53
CA GLU A 7 -2.55 20.62 -27.45
C GLU A 7 -2.13 19.94 -26.14
N LEU A 8 -1.34 18.89 -26.26
CA LEU A 8 -0.76 18.18 -25.11
C LEU A 8 0.02 19.22 -24.28
N PRO A 9 -0.09 19.22 -22.95
CA PRO A 9 0.64 20.15 -22.11
C PRO A 9 2.15 20.00 -22.37
N ASP A 10 2.84 21.13 -22.49
CA ASP A 10 4.28 21.21 -22.60
C ASP A 10 4.92 20.40 -21.44
N PRO A 11 5.92 19.55 -21.71
CA PRO A 11 6.68 18.84 -20.66
C PRO A 11 7.16 19.76 -19.51
N GLN A 12 7.42 21.03 -19.81
CA GLN A 12 7.70 22.04 -18.78
C GLN A 12 6.50 22.32 -17.86
N THR A 13 5.27 22.15 -18.31
CA THR A 13 4.09 22.39 -17.47
C THR A 13 3.95 21.30 -16.40
N VAL A 14 4.27 20.04 -16.72
CA VAL A 14 4.27 18.95 -15.73
C VAL A 14 5.47 19.08 -14.78
N LEU A 15 6.65 19.44 -15.30
CA LEU A 15 7.81 19.81 -14.48
C LEU A 15 7.51 21.00 -13.58
N THR A 16 6.78 22.00 -14.06
CA THR A 16 6.33 23.13 -13.26
C THR A 16 5.34 22.69 -12.18
N GLY A 17 4.45 21.74 -12.48
CA GLY A 17 3.56 21.13 -11.48
C GLY A 17 4.33 20.34 -10.43
N LEU A 18 5.24 19.47 -10.85
CA LEU A 18 6.13 18.73 -9.93
C LEU A 18 7.10 19.68 -9.21
N SER A 19 7.60 20.73 -9.86
CA SER A 19 8.42 21.77 -9.25
C SER A 19 7.61 22.66 -8.32
N ALA A 20 6.34 22.94 -8.61
CA ALA A 20 5.46 23.66 -7.70
C ALA A 20 5.14 22.83 -6.44
N VAL A 21 4.98 21.51 -6.58
CA VAL A 21 4.84 20.57 -5.45
C VAL A 21 6.15 20.45 -4.69
N ALA A 22 7.30 20.40 -5.38
CA ALA A 22 8.62 20.39 -4.77
C ALA A 22 8.99 21.72 -4.10
N ALA A 23 8.51 22.85 -4.59
CA ALA A 23 8.67 24.17 -3.98
C ALA A 23 7.82 24.37 -2.70
N MET A 24 6.97 23.41 -2.33
CA MET A 24 6.33 23.37 -1.02
C MET A 24 7.33 22.93 0.06
N HIS A 25 8.37 23.70 0.27
CA HIS A 25 9.48 23.47 1.23
C HIS A 25 9.05 23.29 2.71
N HIS A 26 7.77 23.22 2.99
CA HIS A 26 7.21 23.04 4.33
C HIS A 26 6.36 21.77 4.46
N LEU A 27 6.43 20.85 3.46
CA LEU A 27 5.73 19.58 3.57
C LEU A 27 6.36 18.75 4.68
N GLY A 28 5.56 18.39 5.66
CA GLY A 28 5.88 17.37 6.64
C GLY A 28 6.19 16.03 5.94
N PRO A 29 6.49 14.99 6.72
CA PRO A 29 6.74 13.65 6.16
C PRO A 29 5.49 13.00 5.55
N GLU A 30 4.34 13.63 5.67
CA GLU A 30 3.04 13.08 5.27
C GLU A 30 2.82 13.12 3.76
N PRO A 31 2.12 12.11 3.20
CA PRO A 31 1.73 12.11 1.80
C PRO A 31 0.81 13.27 1.45
N VAL A 32 0.97 13.82 0.24
CA VAL A 32 0.15 14.91 -0.28
C VAL A 32 -0.50 14.46 -1.58
N GLU A 33 -1.82 14.50 -1.62
CA GLU A 33 -2.61 14.22 -2.82
C GLU A 33 -2.79 15.48 -3.68
N PHE A 34 -2.73 15.34 -4.99
CA PHE A 34 -2.95 16.42 -5.95
C PHE A 34 -3.32 15.88 -7.34
N GLU A 35 -3.91 16.74 -8.15
CA GLU A 35 -4.14 16.43 -9.56
C GLU A 35 -2.93 16.88 -10.38
N LEU A 36 -2.49 16.05 -11.33
CA LEU A 36 -1.40 16.44 -12.24
C LEU A 36 -1.94 17.43 -13.28
N PRO A 37 -1.34 18.64 -13.39
CA PRO A 37 -1.80 19.63 -14.35
C PRO A 37 -1.79 19.11 -15.79
N GLY A 38 -2.93 19.17 -16.44
CA GLY A 38 -3.09 18.74 -17.84
C GLY A 38 -3.29 17.24 -18.03
N LEU A 39 -3.36 16.47 -16.93
CA LEU A 39 -3.72 15.05 -16.90
C LEU A 39 -4.89 14.89 -15.94
N GLU A 40 -5.95 14.21 -16.39
CA GLU A 40 -7.08 13.87 -15.51
C GLU A 40 -6.71 12.63 -14.65
N CYS A 41 -5.67 12.75 -13.81
CA CYS A 41 -5.22 11.69 -12.94
C CYS A 41 -4.83 12.20 -11.56
N GLN A 42 -5.09 11.38 -10.55
CA GLN A 42 -4.65 11.63 -9.19
C GLN A 42 -3.18 11.24 -9.01
N ALA A 43 -2.47 12.03 -8.22
CA ALA A 43 -1.11 11.72 -7.81
C ALA A 43 -0.95 11.91 -6.30
N VAL A 44 -0.09 11.09 -5.70
CA VAL A 44 0.30 11.17 -4.30
C VAL A 44 1.80 11.32 -4.21
N LEU A 45 2.26 12.49 -3.77
CA LEU A 45 3.64 12.70 -3.39
C LEU A 45 3.83 12.21 -1.96
N ASP A 46 4.78 11.31 -1.78
CA ASP A 46 5.17 10.75 -0.49
C ASP A 46 6.62 11.19 -0.19
N PRO A 47 6.80 12.32 0.52
CA PRO A 47 8.12 12.89 0.77
C PRO A 47 8.98 12.00 1.66
N PHE A 48 8.38 11.33 2.65
CA PHE A 48 9.09 10.43 3.55
C PHE A 48 9.74 9.28 2.78
N ASN A 49 8.99 8.68 1.84
CA ASN A 49 9.50 7.61 0.99
C ASN A 49 10.13 8.13 -0.30
N ARG A 50 10.24 9.44 -0.52
CA ARG A 50 10.76 10.05 -1.77
C ARG A 50 10.16 9.38 -3.00
N ARG A 51 8.83 9.27 -3.01
CA ARG A 51 8.08 8.51 -3.99
C ARG A 51 6.91 9.31 -4.53
N LEU A 52 6.65 9.17 -5.83
CA LEU A 52 5.43 9.64 -6.48
C LEU A 52 4.61 8.43 -6.87
N LYS A 53 3.34 8.40 -6.47
CA LYS A 53 2.34 7.46 -6.97
C LYS A 53 1.43 8.21 -7.95
N VAL A 54 1.07 7.59 -9.06
CA VAL A 54 0.15 8.16 -10.06
C VAL A 54 -0.90 7.10 -10.37
N PHE A 55 -2.17 7.49 -10.40
CA PHE A 55 -3.30 6.57 -10.54
C PHE A 55 -4.03 6.80 -11.86
N GLU A 56 -4.64 5.74 -12.41
CA GLU A 56 -5.53 5.79 -13.58
C GLU A 56 -4.88 6.37 -14.84
N LEU A 57 -3.58 6.18 -15.00
CA LEU A 57 -2.83 6.75 -16.10
C LEU A 57 -2.56 5.71 -17.19
N SER A 58 -2.69 6.12 -18.45
CA SER A 58 -2.20 5.35 -19.59
C SER A 58 -0.73 5.68 -19.89
N ALA A 59 -0.02 4.77 -20.55
CA ALA A 59 1.36 5.02 -20.99
C ALA A 59 1.42 6.16 -22.01
N SER A 60 0.41 6.28 -22.87
CA SER A 60 0.33 7.34 -23.86
C SER A 60 0.17 8.74 -23.24
N ASP A 61 -0.61 8.85 -22.16
CA ASP A 61 -0.81 10.11 -21.44
C ASP A 61 0.47 10.53 -20.70
N LEU A 62 1.15 9.56 -20.06
CA LEU A 62 2.37 9.82 -19.33
C LEU A 62 3.56 10.15 -20.25
N GLY A 63 3.70 9.45 -21.38
CA GLY A 63 4.82 9.61 -22.32
C GLY A 63 4.91 11.03 -22.91
N ALA A 64 3.79 11.75 -22.99
CA ALA A 64 3.75 13.14 -23.40
C ALA A 64 4.19 14.12 -22.28
N SER A 65 4.25 13.68 -21.03
CA SER A 65 4.20 14.57 -19.87
C SER A 65 5.36 14.44 -18.86
N LEU A 66 6.12 13.33 -18.84
CA LEU A 66 7.22 13.15 -17.91
C LEU A 66 8.58 13.04 -18.60
N PRO A 67 9.45 14.05 -18.51
CA PRO A 67 10.87 13.84 -18.73
C PRO A 67 11.39 12.99 -17.57
N LEU A 68 11.85 11.76 -17.86
CA LEU A 68 12.42 10.82 -16.87
C LEU A 68 13.78 11.25 -16.32
N THR A 69 14.28 12.40 -16.72
CA THR A 69 15.47 13.05 -16.14
C THR A 69 15.02 14.31 -15.40
N PRO A 70 14.66 14.22 -14.11
CA PRO A 70 14.36 15.41 -13.35
C PRO A 70 15.61 16.28 -13.27
N GLU A 71 15.52 17.54 -13.70
CA GLU A 71 16.47 18.54 -13.21
C GLU A 71 16.40 18.53 -11.67
N PRO A 72 17.51 18.53 -10.96
CA PRO A 72 17.49 18.46 -9.51
C PRO A 72 16.80 19.72 -8.97
N VAL A 73 15.58 19.57 -8.49
CA VAL A 73 14.98 20.55 -7.59
C VAL A 73 15.70 20.39 -6.26
N GLU A 74 16.37 21.42 -5.80
CA GLU A 74 17.49 21.38 -4.85
C GLU A 74 17.23 20.65 -3.50
N GLU A 75 16.01 20.22 -3.14
CA GLU A 75 15.75 19.59 -1.83
C GLU A 75 14.89 18.32 -1.83
N LEU A 76 14.02 18.06 -2.83
CA LEU A 76 13.21 16.84 -2.88
C LEU A 76 13.57 15.98 -4.09
N VAL A 77 14.45 15.01 -3.90
CA VAL A 77 14.81 14.04 -4.94
C VAL A 77 13.80 12.89 -4.93
N ILE A 78 12.88 12.84 -5.90
CA ILE A 78 12.03 11.67 -6.12
C ILE A 78 12.91 10.51 -6.57
N GLY A 79 12.97 9.45 -5.76
CA GLY A 79 13.78 8.26 -6.05
C GLY A 79 13.02 7.17 -6.78
N LYS A 80 11.67 7.18 -6.73
CA LYS A 80 10.80 6.19 -7.36
C LYS A 80 9.49 6.84 -7.81
N VAL A 81 9.06 6.51 -9.01
CA VAL A 81 7.71 6.79 -9.51
C VAL A 81 6.99 5.47 -9.67
N THR A 82 5.77 5.34 -9.17
CA THR A 82 4.94 4.15 -9.33
C THR A 82 3.62 4.55 -9.98
N ALA A 83 3.38 4.05 -11.19
CA ALA A 83 2.09 4.20 -11.86
C ALA A 83 1.21 2.99 -11.54
N TYR A 84 0.01 3.27 -11.07
CA TYR A 84 -1.09 2.32 -10.91
C TYR A 84 -1.90 2.36 -12.21
N ALA A 85 -1.45 1.65 -13.21
CA ALA A 85 -1.98 1.72 -14.57
C ALA A 85 -3.11 0.73 -14.79
N LEU A 86 -4.02 1.07 -15.70
CA LEU A 86 -5.00 0.12 -16.22
C LEU A 86 -4.29 -0.99 -17.00
N PRO A 87 -4.90 -2.20 -17.13
CA PRO A 87 -4.33 -3.28 -17.91
C PRO A 87 -4.07 -2.90 -19.36
N GLY A 88 -2.93 -3.29 -19.90
CA GLY A 88 -2.54 -3.02 -21.29
C GLY A 88 -1.28 -2.18 -21.41
N GLU A 89 -0.93 -1.80 -22.63
CA GLU A 89 0.16 -0.88 -22.97
C GLU A 89 1.56 -1.29 -22.42
N CYS A 90 1.77 -2.58 -22.07
CA CYS A 90 3.02 -3.06 -21.46
C CYS A 90 4.27 -2.58 -22.21
N ARG A 91 4.23 -2.67 -23.55
CA ARG A 91 5.35 -2.24 -24.39
C ARG A 91 5.62 -0.74 -24.30
N ALA A 92 4.58 0.09 -24.22
CA ALA A 92 4.74 1.53 -24.11
C ALA A 92 5.34 1.92 -22.74
N TRP A 93 4.94 1.24 -21.67
CA TRP A 93 5.55 1.42 -20.34
C TRP A 93 7.04 1.04 -20.34
N GLU A 94 7.40 -0.09 -20.97
CA GLU A 94 8.79 -0.54 -21.11
C GLU A 94 9.63 0.44 -21.95
N GLU A 95 9.09 0.94 -23.07
CA GLU A 95 9.76 1.91 -23.95
C GLU A 95 10.02 3.24 -23.22
N MET A 96 9.19 3.61 -22.24
CA MET A 96 9.42 4.75 -21.36
C MET A 96 10.37 4.48 -20.19
N GLY A 97 10.93 3.26 -20.09
CA GLY A 97 11.87 2.89 -19.03
C GLY A 97 11.22 2.47 -17.72
N PHE A 98 9.89 2.23 -17.71
CA PHE A 98 9.21 1.61 -16.57
C PHE A 98 9.37 0.09 -16.61
N ARG A 99 9.26 -0.54 -15.46
CA ARG A 99 9.19 -1.98 -15.29
C ARG A 99 7.98 -2.36 -14.47
N GLN A 100 7.30 -3.42 -14.84
CA GLN A 100 6.20 -3.93 -14.03
C GLN A 100 6.76 -4.62 -12.79
N GLU A 101 6.25 -4.25 -11.62
CA GLU A 101 6.69 -4.78 -10.34
C GLU A 101 5.64 -5.68 -9.68
N ALA A 102 4.37 -5.37 -9.88
CA ALA A 102 3.26 -6.13 -9.29
C ALA A 102 1.95 -5.89 -10.05
N VAL A 103 0.93 -6.64 -9.65
CA VAL A 103 -0.47 -6.40 -10.03
C VAL A 103 -1.30 -6.39 -8.75
N ILE A 104 -2.18 -5.42 -8.57
CA ILE A 104 -3.25 -5.47 -7.57
C ILE A 104 -4.53 -5.84 -8.28
N ARG A 105 -5.04 -7.03 -7.99
CA ARG A 105 -6.26 -7.55 -8.61
C ARG A 105 -7.47 -6.81 -8.07
N GLY A 106 -8.41 -6.46 -8.94
CA GLY A 106 -9.66 -5.79 -8.58
C GLY A 106 -9.48 -4.44 -7.89
N PHE A 107 -8.38 -3.73 -8.17
CA PHE A 107 -8.09 -2.44 -7.54
C PHE A 107 -9.05 -1.33 -7.96
N TYR A 108 -9.51 -1.36 -9.20
CA TYR A 108 -10.45 -0.40 -9.75
C TYR A 108 -11.88 -0.95 -9.78
N PRO A 109 -12.93 -0.10 -9.91
CA PRO A 109 -14.30 -0.55 -10.05
C PRO A 109 -14.47 -1.64 -11.11
N GLU A 110 -15.50 -2.46 -10.96
CA GLU A 110 -15.78 -3.61 -11.83
C GLU A 110 -14.66 -4.69 -11.81
N SER A 111 -13.91 -4.77 -10.71
CA SER A 111 -12.80 -5.71 -10.50
C SER A 111 -11.69 -5.58 -11.55
N VAL A 112 -11.44 -4.37 -12.04
CA VAL A 112 -10.34 -4.10 -12.96
C VAL A 112 -9.02 -4.02 -12.18
N ASP A 113 -8.00 -4.70 -12.68
CA ASP A 113 -6.68 -4.77 -12.04
C ASP A 113 -5.91 -3.45 -12.18
N ALA A 114 -5.07 -3.14 -11.19
CA ALA A 114 -4.01 -2.14 -11.35
C ALA A 114 -2.68 -2.82 -11.62
N HIS A 115 -2.06 -2.50 -12.74
CA HIS A 115 -0.70 -2.91 -13.06
C HIS A 115 0.29 -1.88 -12.51
N LEU A 116 1.14 -2.29 -11.58
CA LEU A 116 2.09 -1.41 -10.92
C LEU A 116 3.38 -1.31 -11.71
N TRP A 117 3.57 -0.19 -12.39
CA TRP A 117 4.76 0.11 -13.18
C TRP A 117 5.65 1.09 -12.42
N ALA A 118 6.94 0.80 -12.33
CA ALA A 118 7.90 1.62 -11.59
C ALA A 118 9.02 2.15 -12.47
N ALA A 119 9.33 3.43 -12.31
CA ALA A 119 10.54 4.07 -12.79
C ALA A 119 11.39 4.55 -11.62
N TYR A 120 12.71 4.62 -11.84
CA TYR A 120 13.69 4.94 -10.82
C TYR A 120 14.56 6.12 -11.27
N PRO A 121 14.10 7.38 -11.03
CA PRO A 121 14.92 8.55 -11.29
C PRO A 121 16.25 8.51 -10.55
N ASN A 122 16.29 7.91 -9.34
CA ASN A 122 17.54 7.54 -8.68
C ASN A 122 17.85 6.05 -8.92
N PRO A 123 18.85 5.71 -9.77
CA PRO A 123 19.20 4.32 -10.09
C PRO A 123 19.63 3.48 -8.88
N ASP A 124 20.20 4.08 -7.85
CA ASP A 124 20.63 3.38 -6.64
C ASP A 124 19.43 2.73 -5.93
N ARG A 125 18.24 3.30 -6.11
CA ARG A 125 17.01 2.77 -5.53
C ARG A 125 16.49 1.52 -6.23
N LEU A 126 16.91 1.24 -7.44
CA LEU A 126 16.59 0.01 -8.17
C LEU A 126 17.34 -1.21 -7.61
N SER A 127 18.52 -1.02 -7.03
CA SER A 127 19.36 -2.13 -6.57
C SER A 127 18.87 -2.71 -5.25
N CYS A 128 18.34 -3.94 -5.27
CA CYS A 128 17.94 -4.68 -4.08
C CYS A 128 18.97 -5.76 -3.75
N HIS A 129 19.79 -5.55 -2.72
CA HIS A 129 20.81 -6.52 -2.29
C HIS A 129 20.23 -7.76 -1.62
N LYS A 130 18.95 -7.76 -1.25
CA LYS A 130 18.26 -8.85 -0.55
C LYS A 130 17.32 -9.66 -1.44
N GLU A 131 17.36 -9.50 -2.76
CA GLU A 131 16.38 -10.10 -3.68
C GLU A 131 16.26 -11.62 -3.50
N GLY A 132 17.40 -12.34 -3.39
CA GLY A 132 17.39 -13.78 -3.16
C GLY A 132 16.75 -14.18 -1.82
N VAL A 133 16.95 -13.38 -0.76
CA VAL A 133 16.33 -13.61 0.55
C VAL A 133 14.83 -13.38 0.48
N HIS A 134 14.40 -12.31 -0.18
CA HIS A 134 12.99 -11.99 -0.36
C HIS A 134 12.28 -13.07 -1.19
N GLN A 135 12.93 -13.57 -2.25
CA GLN A 135 12.36 -14.66 -3.06
C GLN A 135 12.23 -15.95 -2.25
N ALA A 136 13.23 -16.30 -1.46
CA ALA A 136 13.14 -17.44 -0.55
C ALA A 136 12.01 -17.28 0.47
N GLY A 137 11.80 -16.06 0.97
CA GLY A 137 10.70 -15.73 1.86
C GLY A 137 9.31 -15.97 1.24
N VAL A 138 9.13 -15.59 -0.03
CA VAL A 138 7.89 -15.86 -0.79
C VAL A 138 7.68 -17.37 -0.95
N VAL A 139 8.70 -18.12 -1.36
CA VAL A 139 8.60 -19.59 -1.49
C VAL A 139 8.21 -20.25 -0.15
N ILE A 140 8.77 -19.76 0.97
CA ILE A 140 8.38 -20.24 2.31
C ILE A 140 6.91 -19.90 2.59
N ALA A 141 6.45 -18.71 2.26
CA ALA A 141 5.06 -18.31 2.48
C ALA A 141 4.09 -19.16 1.63
N GLU A 142 4.34 -19.30 0.34
CA GLU A 142 3.51 -20.09 -0.59
C GLU A 142 3.51 -21.59 -0.26
N SER A 143 4.53 -22.10 0.46
CA SER A 143 4.56 -23.47 0.94
C SER A 143 3.58 -23.74 2.10
N LYS A 144 2.97 -22.70 2.68
CA LYS A 144 2.04 -22.88 3.81
C LYS A 144 0.67 -23.31 3.28
N PRO A 145 0.02 -24.28 3.97
CA PRO A 145 -1.34 -24.66 3.61
C PRO A 145 -2.31 -23.50 3.88
N VAL A 146 -3.26 -23.30 2.98
CA VAL A 146 -4.42 -22.43 3.23
C VAL A 146 -5.22 -23.04 4.40
N LEU A 147 -5.62 -22.20 5.33
CA LEU A 147 -6.35 -22.64 6.52
C LEU A 147 -7.85 -22.56 6.25
N ALA A 148 -8.56 -23.65 6.52
CA ALA A 148 -10.02 -23.73 6.33
C ALA A 148 -10.79 -22.99 7.43
N SER A 149 -10.23 -22.84 8.63
CA SER A 149 -10.81 -22.10 9.75
C SER A 149 -9.72 -21.58 10.68
N HIS A 150 -10.07 -20.53 11.41
CA HIS A 150 -9.18 -19.85 12.36
C HIS A 150 -9.92 -19.67 13.67
N GLU A 151 -9.69 -20.57 14.61
CA GLU A 151 -10.27 -20.44 15.94
C GLU A 151 -9.40 -19.55 16.81
N LEU A 152 -10.07 -18.63 17.51
CA LEU A 152 -9.41 -17.82 18.52
C LEU A 152 -9.15 -18.66 19.77
N LEU A 153 -8.05 -18.38 20.45
CA LEU A 153 -7.73 -19.08 21.71
C LEU A 153 -8.81 -18.82 22.77
N PRO A 154 -9.11 -19.82 23.65
CA PRO A 154 -10.08 -19.63 24.72
C PRO A 154 -9.77 -18.42 25.60
N GLY A 155 -10.80 -17.61 25.86
CA GLY A 155 -10.69 -16.40 26.66
C GLY A 155 -10.18 -15.15 25.92
N TYR A 156 -9.74 -15.28 24.67
CA TYR A 156 -9.46 -14.14 23.80
C TYR A 156 -10.76 -13.70 23.09
N GLU A 157 -10.90 -12.41 22.83
CA GLU A 157 -12.02 -11.83 22.10
C GLU A 157 -11.51 -11.07 20.87
N CYS A 158 -12.15 -11.26 19.72
CA CYS A 158 -11.92 -10.46 18.52
C CYS A 158 -13.15 -9.57 18.26
N ARG A 159 -12.94 -8.27 18.21
CA ARG A 159 -14.03 -7.30 17.98
C ARG A 159 -13.63 -6.16 17.07
N VAL A 160 -14.61 -5.48 16.53
CA VAL A 160 -14.43 -4.21 15.82
C VAL A 160 -13.96 -3.16 16.83
N ALA A 161 -13.02 -2.31 16.40
CA ALA A 161 -12.56 -1.20 17.21
C ALA A 161 -13.59 -0.07 17.23
N GLU A 162 -13.72 0.55 18.40
CA GLU A 162 -14.48 1.79 18.61
C GLU A 162 -13.53 3.00 18.70
N PRO A 163 -13.98 4.24 18.46
CA PRO A 163 -13.14 5.43 18.58
C PRO A 163 -12.39 5.54 19.91
N THR A 164 -12.96 5.00 20.98
CA THR A 164 -12.35 4.95 22.34
C THR A 164 -11.15 4.01 22.43
N ASP A 165 -10.94 3.11 21.47
CA ASP A 165 -9.80 2.18 21.44
C ASP A 165 -8.55 2.82 20.82
N ALA A 166 -8.67 4.01 20.22
CA ALA A 166 -7.60 4.65 19.43
C ALA A 166 -6.28 4.79 20.22
N GLY A 167 -6.35 5.12 21.51
CA GLY A 167 -5.18 5.25 22.37
C GLY A 167 -4.44 3.92 22.59
N GLU A 168 -5.17 2.82 22.78
CA GLU A 168 -4.58 1.49 22.92
C GLU A 168 -3.98 0.99 21.60
N ILE A 169 -4.68 1.23 20.48
CA ILE A 169 -4.20 0.93 19.14
C ILE A 169 -2.90 1.68 18.87
N ALA A 170 -2.87 3.01 19.08
CA ALA A 170 -1.68 3.83 18.91
C ALA A 170 -0.51 3.34 19.76
N SER A 171 -0.77 2.97 21.01
CA SER A 171 0.23 2.43 21.92
C SER A 171 0.82 1.11 21.45
N LEU A 172 -0.03 0.17 21.00
CA LEU A 172 0.42 -1.12 20.46
C LEU A 172 1.19 -0.94 19.15
N MET A 173 0.69 -0.12 18.22
CA MET A 173 1.38 0.16 16.95
C MET A 173 2.74 0.81 17.18
N SER A 174 2.85 1.79 18.07
CA SER A 174 4.11 2.47 18.42
C SER A 174 5.13 1.51 19.05
N LEU A 175 4.66 0.52 19.83
CA LEU A 175 5.53 -0.53 20.37
C LEU A 175 6.14 -1.42 19.28
N ILE A 176 5.38 -1.67 18.20
CA ILE A 176 5.79 -2.60 17.12
C ILE A 176 6.54 -1.88 16.00
N PHE A 177 6.14 -0.64 15.69
CA PHE A 177 6.64 0.13 14.56
C PHE A 177 7.39 1.38 15.03
N PRO A 178 8.71 1.29 15.28
CA PRO A 178 9.51 2.47 15.67
C PRO A 178 9.58 3.54 14.58
N VAL A 179 9.33 3.15 13.34
CA VAL A 179 9.17 4.03 12.17
C VAL A 179 8.01 3.48 11.35
N TYR A 180 7.05 4.33 11.04
CA TYR A 180 5.88 3.97 10.23
C TYR A 180 5.60 5.06 9.20
N PRO A 181 5.13 4.71 7.97
CA PRO A 181 4.88 5.69 6.90
C PRO A 181 3.76 6.68 7.19
N SER A 182 2.80 6.28 8.00
CA SER A 182 1.66 7.10 8.42
C SER A 182 1.80 7.48 9.89
N PRO A 183 1.25 8.62 10.32
CA PRO A 183 1.28 9.00 11.73
C PRO A 183 0.56 7.97 12.62
N ILE A 184 1.26 7.47 13.63
CA ILE A 184 0.67 6.65 14.70
C ILE A 184 0.28 7.61 15.83
N ASP A 185 -0.86 8.26 15.70
CA ASP A 185 -1.39 9.22 16.64
C ASP A 185 -2.83 8.85 16.99
N GLU A 186 -3.18 8.98 18.29
CA GLU A 186 -4.51 8.63 18.80
C GLU A 186 -5.62 9.39 18.07
N SER A 187 -5.43 10.69 17.84
CA SER A 187 -6.44 11.53 17.19
C SER A 187 -6.64 11.17 15.72
N VAL A 188 -5.58 10.76 15.03
CA VAL A 188 -5.64 10.31 13.63
C VAL A 188 -6.38 8.98 13.55
N ILE A 189 -6.05 8.02 14.41
CA ILE A 189 -6.71 6.70 14.46
C ILE A 189 -8.17 6.85 14.83
N GLU A 190 -8.50 7.70 15.83
CA GLU A 190 -9.88 7.98 16.22
C GLU A 190 -10.69 8.51 15.03
N GLU A 191 -10.15 9.45 14.26
CA GLU A 191 -10.81 10.01 13.09
C GLU A 191 -10.94 8.98 11.95
N GLN A 192 -9.93 8.15 11.70
CA GLN A 192 -10.00 7.07 10.73
C GLN A 192 -11.12 6.07 11.07
N ILE A 193 -11.27 5.70 12.33
CA ILE A 193 -12.35 4.81 12.79
C ILE A 193 -13.71 5.51 12.60
N ARG A 194 -13.83 6.79 12.98
CA ARG A 194 -15.08 7.54 12.91
C ARG A 194 -15.56 7.77 11.49
N THR A 195 -14.65 8.02 10.57
CA THR A 195 -14.96 8.29 9.16
C THR A 195 -15.05 7.02 8.30
N LEU A 196 -14.69 5.87 8.85
CA LEU A 196 -14.54 4.60 8.13
C LEU A 196 -13.52 4.65 6.99
N ALA A 197 -12.55 5.57 7.07
CA ALA A 197 -11.40 5.56 6.17
C ALA A 197 -10.56 4.29 6.41
N ASN A 198 -10.40 3.90 7.69
CA ASN A 198 -9.84 2.62 8.08
C ASN A 198 -10.84 1.87 8.96
N HIS A 199 -11.09 0.61 8.61
CA HIS A 199 -11.86 -0.30 9.45
C HIS A 199 -10.92 -1.15 10.30
N PHE A 200 -10.88 -0.89 11.61
CA PHE A 200 -10.01 -1.59 12.55
C PHE A 200 -10.71 -2.74 13.26
N ARG A 201 -10.00 -3.84 13.44
CA ARG A 201 -10.33 -4.89 14.40
C ARG A 201 -9.19 -5.12 15.37
N LEU A 202 -9.51 -5.55 16.58
CA LEU A 202 -8.53 -5.85 17.62
C LEU A 202 -8.85 -7.17 18.31
N VAL A 203 -7.81 -7.77 18.89
CA VAL A 203 -7.91 -8.93 19.76
C VAL A 203 -7.53 -8.51 21.17
N VAL A 204 -8.45 -8.81 22.10
CA VAL A 204 -8.28 -8.59 23.55
C VAL A 204 -7.96 -9.91 24.21
N ASP A 205 -7.00 -9.94 25.13
CA ASP A 205 -6.65 -11.12 25.91
C ASP A 205 -7.56 -11.30 27.14
N PRO A 206 -7.45 -12.43 27.86
CA PRO A 206 -8.29 -12.70 29.05
C PRO A 206 -8.14 -11.68 30.20
N THR A 207 -7.12 -10.81 30.16
CA THR A 207 -6.90 -9.76 31.17
C THR A 207 -7.54 -8.44 30.78
N GLY A 208 -8.05 -8.35 29.54
CA GLY A 208 -8.66 -7.14 28.98
C GLY A 208 -7.70 -6.25 28.19
N ASP A 209 -6.47 -6.70 27.96
CA ASP A 209 -5.45 -5.95 27.22
C ASP A 209 -5.58 -6.18 25.70
N THR A 210 -5.46 -5.12 24.91
CA THR A 210 -5.35 -5.20 23.45
C THR A 210 -3.99 -5.78 23.06
N VAL A 211 -3.99 -6.96 22.40
CA VAL A 211 -2.76 -7.70 22.08
C VAL A 211 -2.49 -7.86 20.59
N ALA A 212 -3.48 -7.64 19.75
CA ALA A 212 -3.29 -7.58 18.30
C ALA A 212 -4.28 -6.60 17.68
N VAL A 213 -3.86 -5.95 16.62
CA VAL A 213 -4.67 -5.05 15.80
C VAL A 213 -4.34 -5.22 14.33
N ALA A 214 -5.32 -5.05 13.48
CA ALA A 214 -5.16 -4.87 12.04
C ALA A 214 -6.25 -3.94 11.53
N SER A 215 -6.00 -3.28 10.41
CA SER A 215 -6.98 -2.46 9.73
C SER A 215 -7.12 -2.81 8.26
N ALA A 216 -8.20 -2.33 7.67
CA ALA A 216 -8.38 -2.21 6.24
C ALA A 216 -8.51 -0.72 5.90
N GLU A 217 -7.60 -0.20 5.10
CA GLU A 217 -7.70 1.11 4.48
C GLU A 217 -8.63 1.01 3.27
N ILE A 218 -9.75 1.73 3.30
CA ILE A 218 -10.83 1.59 2.32
C ILE A 218 -10.78 2.76 1.34
N ASP A 219 -10.53 2.46 0.08
CA ASP A 219 -10.68 3.41 -1.01
C ASP A 219 -12.06 3.26 -1.65
N HIS A 220 -12.98 4.13 -1.22
CA HIS A 220 -14.36 4.13 -1.72
C HIS A 220 -14.47 4.52 -3.19
N GLN A 221 -13.52 5.31 -3.73
CA GLN A 221 -13.54 5.74 -5.13
C GLN A 221 -13.13 4.58 -6.04
N ARG A 222 -12.13 3.81 -5.60
CA ARG A 222 -11.59 2.67 -6.37
C ARG A 222 -12.25 1.34 -6.03
N SER A 223 -13.13 1.33 -5.02
CA SER A 223 -13.79 0.10 -4.54
C SER A 223 -12.77 -0.97 -4.11
N SER A 224 -11.67 -0.57 -3.50
CA SER A 224 -10.60 -1.46 -3.06
C SER A 224 -10.30 -1.29 -1.57
N ALA A 225 -9.66 -2.29 -0.97
CA ALA A 225 -9.21 -2.22 0.42
C ALA A 225 -7.83 -2.84 0.60
N GLU A 226 -6.92 -2.08 1.23
CA GLU A 226 -5.61 -2.58 1.67
C GLU A 226 -5.69 -3.12 3.09
N MET A 227 -5.35 -4.40 3.28
CA MET A 227 -5.20 -5.01 4.60
C MET A 227 -3.86 -4.58 5.18
N THR A 228 -3.87 -3.77 6.23
CA THR A 228 -2.70 -3.06 6.74
C THR A 228 -2.66 -3.01 8.28
N ASP A 229 -1.77 -2.22 8.87
CA ASP A 229 -1.63 -1.95 10.32
C ASP A 229 -1.53 -3.21 11.20
N CYS A 230 -0.97 -4.29 10.66
CA CYS A 230 -0.91 -5.59 11.32
C CYS A 230 0.11 -5.61 12.47
N ALA A 231 -0.33 -5.37 13.69
CA ALA A 231 0.51 -5.38 14.89
C ALA A 231 0.08 -6.47 15.87
N THR A 232 1.05 -7.19 16.44
CA THR A 232 0.81 -8.18 17.51
C THR A 232 1.86 -8.02 18.60
N ARG A 233 1.42 -7.90 19.84
CA ARG A 233 2.29 -7.83 21.02
C ARG A 233 3.30 -8.99 20.99
N PRO A 234 4.61 -8.75 21.20
CA PRO A 234 5.66 -9.75 20.96
C PRO A 234 5.46 -11.08 21.71
N ASP A 235 5.01 -11.00 22.96
CA ASP A 235 4.74 -12.18 23.81
C ASP A 235 3.48 -12.98 23.40
N CYS A 236 2.64 -12.40 22.51
CA CYS A 236 1.43 -13.03 21.98
C CYS A 236 1.60 -13.55 20.55
N ARG A 237 2.79 -13.39 19.95
CA ARG A 237 3.06 -13.88 18.59
C ARG A 237 3.06 -15.41 18.52
N GLY A 238 2.87 -15.94 17.30
CA GLY A 238 2.86 -17.37 17.04
C GLY A 238 1.60 -18.13 17.50
N ARG A 239 0.59 -17.42 18.01
CA ARG A 239 -0.67 -17.99 18.52
C ARG A 239 -1.82 -17.98 17.52
N GLY A 240 -1.57 -17.60 16.27
CA GLY A 240 -2.60 -17.53 15.22
C GLY A 240 -3.53 -16.32 15.29
N LEU A 241 -3.33 -15.39 16.25
CA LEU A 241 -4.20 -14.24 16.47
C LEU A 241 -4.38 -13.39 15.21
N MET A 242 -3.29 -13.08 14.50
CA MET A 242 -3.33 -12.25 13.29
C MET A 242 -4.10 -12.93 12.15
N VAL A 243 -3.95 -14.25 11.98
CA VAL A 243 -4.71 -15.00 10.96
C VAL A 243 -6.21 -14.95 11.24
N HIS A 244 -6.61 -15.14 12.50
CA HIS A 244 -8.01 -15.00 12.91
C HIS A 244 -8.53 -13.59 12.69
N LEU A 245 -7.79 -12.59 13.17
CA LEU A 245 -8.19 -11.18 13.09
C LEU A 245 -8.38 -10.71 11.66
N LEU A 246 -7.47 -11.05 10.74
CA LEU A 246 -7.59 -10.70 9.33
C LEU A 246 -8.75 -11.44 8.65
N ALA A 247 -9.01 -12.71 9.00
CA ALA A 247 -10.17 -13.44 8.47
C ALA A 247 -11.51 -12.77 8.86
N GLU A 248 -11.61 -12.30 10.11
CA GLU A 248 -12.78 -11.55 10.58
C GLU A 248 -12.89 -10.17 9.89
N LEU A 249 -11.75 -9.53 9.64
CA LEU A 249 -11.71 -8.26 8.92
C LEU A 249 -12.18 -8.42 7.47
N GLU A 250 -11.73 -9.48 6.77
CA GLU A 250 -12.22 -9.84 5.43
C GLU A 250 -13.73 -10.06 5.40
N ALA A 251 -14.27 -10.76 6.41
CA ALA A 251 -15.70 -10.99 6.53
C ALA A 251 -16.49 -9.67 6.72
N ASP A 252 -15.94 -8.73 7.48
CA ASP A 252 -16.55 -7.40 7.61
C ASP A 252 -16.52 -6.63 6.32
N LEU A 253 -15.41 -6.63 5.58
CA LEU A 253 -15.27 -5.93 4.31
C LEU A 253 -16.30 -6.44 3.29
N ALA A 254 -16.45 -7.74 3.18
CA ALA A 254 -17.46 -8.33 2.31
C ALA A 254 -18.90 -7.98 2.75
N ARG A 255 -19.19 -8.06 4.05
CA ARG A 255 -20.55 -7.89 4.58
C ARG A 255 -20.98 -6.43 4.66
N LEU A 256 -20.09 -5.52 5.08
CA LEU A 256 -20.44 -4.12 5.37
C LEU A 256 -20.18 -3.20 4.18
N PHE A 257 -19.15 -3.49 3.38
CA PHE A 257 -18.70 -2.64 2.30
C PHE A 257 -18.86 -3.26 0.91
N GLY A 258 -19.18 -4.57 0.82
CA GLY A 258 -19.29 -5.29 -0.45
C GLY A 258 -17.94 -5.49 -1.14
N LEU A 259 -16.82 -5.33 -0.41
CA LEU A 259 -15.47 -5.47 -0.93
C LEU A 259 -14.99 -6.91 -0.77
N THR A 260 -14.64 -7.55 -1.87
CA THR A 260 -14.19 -8.95 -1.93
C THR A 260 -12.84 -9.11 -2.62
N ASP A 261 -12.42 -8.12 -3.39
CA ASP A 261 -11.09 -8.03 -3.95
C ASP A 261 -10.22 -7.24 -2.96
N LEU A 262 -9.32 -7.95 -2.29
CA LEU A 262 -8.52 -7.44 -1.20
C LEU A 262 -7.03 -7.59 -1.52
N TYR A 263 -6.24 -6.65 -1.05
CA TYR A 263 -4.78 -6.72 -1.21
C TYR A 263 -4.04 -6.28 0.05
N THR A 264 -2.76 -6.54 0.06
CA THR A 264 -1.83 -6.01 1.05
C THR A 264 -0.47 -5.73 0.43
N ILE A 265 0.23 -4.76 0.98
CA ILE A 265 1.61 -4.41 0.63
C ILE A 265 2.50 -4.68 1.85
N ALA A 266 2.92 -5.95 1.99
CA ALA A 266 3.65 -6.44 3.15
C ALA A 266 5.17 -6.28 2.98
N ARG A 267 5.88 -5.98 4.07
CA ARG A 267 7.36 -5.91 4.07
C ARG A 267 7.96 -7.26 3.62
N ALA A 268 8.86 -7.22 2.62
CA ALA A 268 9.48 -8.43 2.09
C ALA A 268 10.41 -9.10 3.13
N ASP A 269 10.96 -8.32 4.05
CA ASP A 269 11.79 -8.81 5.17
C ASP A 269 10.97 -9.53 6.25
N GLU A 270 9.66 -9.30 6.34
CA GLU A 270 8.78 -9.87 7.39
C GLU A 270 8.12 -11.17 6.91
N ILE A 271 8.90 -12.25 6.83
CA ILE A 271 8.44 -13.56 6.35
C ILE A 271 7.19 -14.05 7.09
N ALA A 272 7.08 -13.77 8.39
CA ALA A 272 5.94 -14.18 9.20
C ALA A 272 4.62 -13.59 8.70
N MET A 273 4.59 -12.30 8.33
CA MET A 273 3.39 -11.66 7.79
C MET A 273 3.07 -12.16 6.38
N ASN A 274 4.07 -12.35 5.52
CA ASN A 274 3.87 -12.98 4.22
C ASN A 274 3.24 -14.38 4.35
N CYS A 275 3.67 -15.18 5.35
CA CYS A 275 3.04 -16.47 5.66
C CYS A 275 1.59 -16.33 6.16
N VAL A 276 1.24 -15.26 6.85
CA VAL A 276 -0.14 -15.02 7.31
C VAL A 276 -1.05 -14.83 6.11
N PHE A 277 -0.69 -13.95 5.17
CA PHE A 277 -1.49 -13.69 3.98
C PHE A 277 -1.61 -14.93 3.08
N SER A 278 -0.52 -15.65 2.85
CA SER A 278 -0.55 -16.91 2.09
C SER A 278 -1.49 -17.95 2.73
N LYS A 279 -1.48 -18.09 4.08
CA LYS A 279 -2.42 -18.98 4.80
C LYS A 279 -3.88 -18.56 4.65
N LEU A 280 -4.16 -17.28 4.47
CA LEU A 280 -5.50 -16.75 4.22
C LEU A 280 -5.94 -16.91 2.76
N GLY A 281 -5.08 -17.47 1.90
CA GLY A 281 -5.38 -17.70 0.49
C GLY A 281 -5.10 -16.51 -0.42
N TYR A 282 -4.24 -15.58 0.02
CA TYR A 282 -3.72 -14.53 -0.87
C TYR A 282 -2.64 -15.11 -1.77
N ASP A 283 -2.64 -14.70 -3.03
CA ASP A 283 -1.60 -15.00 -4.02
C ASP A 283 -0.56 -13.89 -4.06
N PHE A 284 0.70 -14.26 -4.17
CA PHE A 284 1.79 -13.31 -4.43
C PHE A 284 1.70 -12.81 -5.88
N THR A 285 1.57 -11.50 -6.06
CA THR A 285 1.38 -10.89 -7.38
C THR A 285 2.55 -10.00 -7.82
N GLY A 286 3.56 -9.84 -6.95
CA GLY A 286 4.77 -9.11 -7.31
C GLY A 286 5.44 -8.42 -6.13
N ARG A 287 6.52 -7.69 -6.45
CA ARG A 287 7.34 -7.01 -5.44
C ARG A 287 7.68 -5.59 -5.85
N LEU A 288 7.33 -4.65 -5.00
CA LEU A 288 7.71 -3.24 -5.11
C LEU A 288 9.12 -3.08 -4.56
N VAL A 289 10.11 -2.93 -5.44
CA VAL A 289 11.52 -2.86 -5.06
C VAL A 289 11.82 -1.56 -4.32
N ASN A 290 12.50 -1.68 -3.16
CA ASN A 290 12.92 -0.55 -2.33
C ASN A 290 11.80 0.50 -2.15
N ASN A 291 10.60 0.06 -1.81
CA ASN A 291 9.38 0.86 -1.87
C ASN A 291 9.23 1.83 -0.71
N CYS A 292 9.62 1.41 0.49
CA CYS A 292 9.45 2.21 1.71
C CYS A 292 10.78 2.41 2.43
N ARG A 293 10.89 3.58 3.09
CA ARG A 293 12.01 3.88 3.98
C ARG A 293 11.72 3.28 5.35
N MET A 294 12.66 2.46 5.83
CA MET A 294 12.61 1.83 7.14
C MET A 294 13.87 2.20 7.93
N PRO A 295 13.98 1.92 9.24
CA PRO A 295 15.13 2.32 10.05
C PRO A 295 16.49 1.90 9.46
N ASN A 296 16.53 0.76 8.77
CA ASN A 296 17.76 0.18 8.19
C ASN A 296 17.97 0.52 6.70
N GLY A 297 17.20 1.47 6.15
CA GLY A 297 17.29 1.88 4.74
C GLY A 297 16.02 1.60 3.96
N TRP A 298 16.17 1.40 2.65
CA TRP A 298 15.04 1.09 1.77
C TRP A 298 14.67 -0.38 1.86
N GLU A 299 13.38 -0.67 2.01
CA GLU A 299 12.85 -2.03 1.99
C GLU A 299 11.90 -2.25 0.82
N SER A 300 12.00 -3.45 0.26
CA SER A 300 11.04 -3.92 -0.75
C SER A 300 9.78 -4.44 -0.07
N MET A 301 8.66 -4.31 -0.80
CA MET A 301 7.35 -4.74 -0.31
C MET A 301 6.77 -5.79 -1.25
N ASN A 302 6.24 -6.87 -0.71
CA ASN A 302 5.52 -7.90 -1.45
C ASN A 302 4.05 -7.54 -1.56
N VAL A 303 3.50 -7.65 -2.76
CA VAL A 303 2.07 -7.48 -3.00
C VAL A 303 1.41 -8.85 -2.99
N TRP A 304 0.37 -8.98 -2.19
CA TRP A 304 -0.47 -10.17 -2.11
C TRP A 304 -1.91 -9.78 -2.36
N CYS A 305 -2.62 -10.54 -3.18
CA CYS A 305 -4.01 -10.27 -3.53
C CYS A 305 -4.89 -11.49 -3.29
N LYS A 306 -6.13 -11.24 -2.87
CA LYS A 306 -7.18 -12.24 -2.75
C LYS A 306 -8.40 -11.73 -3.49
N SER A 307 -8.93 -12.54 -4.40
CA SER A 307 -10.16 -12.23 -5.13
C SER A 307 -11.20 -13.31 -4.88
N SER A 308 -12.45 -12.93 -4.75
CA SER A 308 -13.57 -13.87 -4.59
C SER A 308 -13.93 -14.61 -5.88
N LEU A 309 -13.36 -14.18 -7.02
CA LEU A 309 -13.59 -14.79 -8.34
C LEU A 309 -12.54 -15.83 -8.72
N ALA A 310 -11.59 -16.16 -7.82
CA ALA A 310 -10.55 -17.15 -8.04
C ALA A 310 -10.93 -18.54 -7.53
#